data_5f2e070f30961c3368475c8e4f6a1f3d
#
_entry.id   5f2e070f30961c3368475c8e4f6a1f3d
#
_cell.length_a   1.000
_cell.length_b   1.000
_cell.length_c   1.000
_cell.angle_alpha   90.00
_cell.angle_beta   90.00
_cell.angle_gamma   90.00
#
_symmetry.space_group_name_H-M   'P 1'
#
loop_
_entity.id
_entity.type
_entity.pdbx_description
1 polymer ?
#
loop_
_entity_poly.entity_id
_entity_poly.type
_entity_poly.pdbx_seq_one_letter_code
_entity_poly.pdbx_strand_id
1 'polypeptide(L)'
;MDEIFGEDKFINEIVWCYTGPGSPGMQQFSRKHDTIYWYSNSDSHIFNAEKVRIPSDVHSGGFNGEMNKDDSGAYSSKGKIPEDWWEFAVSSRFKLDGVNRVEYATEKPFKLLERIIKASSNEGMLVADFFGGSGVTATVASRLGRKFIHCDIGINSIETTRDRLRKAGAEFEVMEIKDGVSLYRNPVQTMDKLKSLIPGLRNEDALDKFWEGSIYDTKDGMLPVYLPNLM
;
A
#
# COMPACT_ATOMS: atom_id res chain seq x y z
N MET A 1 2.53 -1.15 12.69
CA MET A 1 3.16 -0.06 11.91
C MET A 1 4.07 0.77 12.82
N ASP A 2 3.62 1.10 14.03
CA ASP A 2 4.42 1.84 15.03
C ASP A 2 5.72 1.14 15.37
N GLU A 3 5.72 -0.19 15.47
CA GLU A 3 6.92 -1.01 15.69
C GLU A 3 7.95 -0.93 14.54
N ILE A 4 7.50 -0.61 13.33
CA ILE A 4 8.36 -0.55 12.12
C ILE A 4 8.84 0.88 11.86
N PHE A 5 7.95 1.86 11.92
CA PHE A 5 8.23 3.24 11.54
C PHE A 5 8.45 4.17 12.73
N GLY A 6 7.98 3.79 13.91
CA GLY A 6 7.89 4.65 15.08
C GLY A 6 6.53 5.37 15.16
N GLU A 7 6.03 5.55 16.37
CA GLU A 7 4.76 6.23 16.64
C GLU A 7 4.83 7.72 16.24
N ASP A 8 6.00 8.34 16.37
CA ASP A 8 6.29 9.72 15.98
C ASP A 8 6.26 9.96 14.46
N LYS A 9 6.25 8.90 13.65
CA LYS A 9 6.17 8.96 12.19
C LYS A 9 4.76 8.79 11.64
N PHE A 10 3.78 8.58 12.52
CA PHE A 10 2.38 8.55 12.13
C PHE A 10 1.91 9.95 11.70
N ILE A 11 1.31 10.05 10.51
CA ILE A 11 0.85 11.33 9.95
C ILE A 11 -0.67 11.43 9.99
N ASN A 12 -1.37 10.43 9.41
CA ASN A 12 -2.84 10.42 9.36
C ASN A 12 -3.40 9.00 9.38
N GLU A 13 -4.60 8.92 9.93
CA GLU A 13 -5.57 7.86 9.67
C GLU A 13 -6.59 8.39 8.66
N ILE A 14 -6.70 7.71 7.52
CA ILE A 14 -7.61 8.10 6.46
C ILE A 14 -8.72 7.04 6.35
N VAL A 15 -9.96 7.46 6.44
CA VAL A 15 -11.12 6.57 6.33
C VAL A 15 -11.64 6.60 4.90
N TRP A 16 -11.44 5.52 4.16
CA TRP A 16 -12.04 5.37 2.84
C TRP A 16 -13.43 4.78 2.95
N CYS A 17 -14.44 5.62 2.74
CA CYS A 17 -15.84 5.24 2.74
C CYS A 17 -16.31 4.82 1.34
N TYR A 18 -17.15 3.80 1.30
CA TYR A 18 -17.76 3.33 0.07
C TYR A 18 -19.20 2.87 0.29
N THR A 19 -20.03 3.01 -0.74
CA THR A 19 -21.41 2.54 -0.74
C THR A 19 -21.52 1.24 -1.51
N GLY A 20 -22.55 0.47 -1.28
CA GLY A 20 -22.82 -0.78 -1.95
C GLY A 20 -24.10 -1.43 -1.44
N PRO A 21 -24.49 -2.60 -1.94
CA PRO A 21 -25.64 -3.33 -1.43
C PRO A 21 -25.57 -3.45 0.09
N GLY A 22 -26.70 -3.30 0.74
CA GLY A 22 -26.81 -3.44 2.20
C GLY A 22 -26.28 -4.81 2.65
N SER A 23 -25.81 -4.88 3.90
CA SER A 23 -25.51 -6.15 4.54
C SER A 23 -26.82 -6.88 4.87
N PRO A 24 -26.89 -8.19 4.68
CA PRO A 24 -28.07 -8.97 5.06
C PRO A 24 -28.29 -9.04 6.58
N GLY A 25 -27.31 -8.63 7.38
CA GLY A 25 -27.42 -8.61 8.84
C GLY A 25 -28.22 -7.39 9.33
N MET A 26 -29.38 -7.61 9.95
CA MET A 26 -30.24 -6.52 10.46
C MET A 26 -29.96 -6.14 11.92
N GLN A 27 -28.90 -6.63 12.53
CA GLN A 27 -28.59 -6.41 13.96
C GLN A 27 -27.50 -5.37 14.21
N GLN A 28 -26.86 -4.86 13.14
CA GLN A 28 -25.80 -3.86 13.23
C GLN A 28 -25.71 -3.03 11.95
N PHE A 29 -25.09 -1.86 12.04
CA PHE A 29 -24.80 -1.06 10.84
C PHE A 29 -23.83 -1.81 9.90
N SER A 30 -24.06 -1.67 8.58
CA SER A 30 -23.17 -2.24 7.56
C SER A 30 -21.79 -1.55 7.60
N ARG A 31 -20.73 -2.33 7.69
CA ARG A 31 -19.36 -1.82 7.58
C ARG A 31 -19.08 -1.46 6.14
N LYS A 32 -18.85 -0.18 5.86
CA LYS A 32 -18.67 0.38 4.52
C LYS A 32 -17.50 1.36 4.48
N HIS A 33 -16.40 0.98 5.12
CA HIS A 33 -15.16 1.72 5.07
C HIS A 33 -13.96 0.78 5.28
N ASP A 34 -12.81 1.19 4.74
CA ASP A 34 -11.49 0.68 5.07
C ASP A 34 -10.64 1.84 5.61
N THR A 35 -9.69 1.53 6.47
CA THR A 35 -8.76 2.49 7.03
C THR A 35 -7.42 2.41 6.31
N ILE A 36 -6.85 3.57 5.98
CA ILE A 36 -5.53 3.73 5.37
C ILE A 36 -4.66 4.50 6.35
N TYR A 37 -3.58 3.89 6.81
CA TYR A 37 -2.61 4.54 7.69
C TYR A 37 -1.48 5.14 6.88
N TRP A 38 -1.17 6.40 7.16
CA TRP A 38 -0.08 7.13 6.53
C TRP A 38 1.04 7.36 7.53
N TYR A 39 2.22 6.85 7.18
CA TYR A 39 3.46 7.02 7.93
C TYR A 39 4.53 7.65 7.05
N SER A 40 5.45 8.42 7.64
CA SER A 40 6.68 8.83 6.99
C SER A 40 7.85 7.97 7.46
N ASN A 41 8.88 7.85 6.64
CA ASN A 41 10.13 7.18 7.02
C ASN A 41 11.22 8.18 7.45
N SER A 42 10.90 9.47 7.49
CA SER A 42 11.83 10.54 7.84
C SER A 42 11.09 11.71 8.47
N ASP A 43 11.83 12.68 9.00
CA ASP A 43 11.27 13.91 9.59
C ASP A 43 10.65 14.85 8.53
N SER A 44 10.90 14.58 7.26
CA SER A 44 10.27 15.28 6.14
C SER A 44 9.54 14.32 5.23
N HIS A 45 8.33 14.68 4.83
CA HIS A 45 7.53 13.92 3.87
C HIS A 45 6.96 14.84 2.80
N ILE A 46 6.59 14.26 1.66
CA ILE A 46 5.96 15.00 0.59
C ILE A 46 4.45 15.01 0.81
N PHE A 47 3.87 16.20 0.85
CA PHE A 47 2.43 16.39 0.78
C PHE A 47 2.09 17.48 -0.24
N ASN A 48 1.63 17.07 -1.40
CA ASN A 48 1.25 17.95 -2.52
C ASN A 48 -0.20 18.41 -2.37
N ALA A 49 -0.49 19.27 -1.42
CA ALA A 49 -1.83 19.78 -1.12
C ALA A 49 -2.55 20.32 -2.36
N GLU A 50 -1.85 21.11 -3.19
CA GLU A 50 -2.43 21.74 -4.39
C GLU A 50 -2.85 20.73 -5.47
N LYS A 51 -2.21 19.54 -5.53
CA LYS A 51 -2.51 18.51 -6.53
C LYS A 51 -3.74 17.67 -6.17
N VAL A 52 -4.23 17.78 -4.95
CA VAL A 52 -5.33 16.96 -4.44
C VAL A 52 -6.55 17.76 -3.99
N ARG A 53 -6.56 19.07 -4.25
CA ARG A 53 -7.72 19.92 -3.96
C ARG A 53 -8.99 19.38 -4.61
N ILE A 54 -10.08 19.49 -3.90
CA ILE A 54 -11.42 19.17 -4.38
C ILE A 54 -12.26 20.45 -4.48
N PRO A 55 -13.28 20.50 -5.35
CA PRO A 55 -14.21 21.60 -5.36
C PRO A 55 -14.80 21.86 -3.96
N SER A 56 -15.00 23.12 -3.62
CA SER A 56 -15.65 23.50 -2.37
C SER A 56 -16.68 24.59 -2.72
N ASP A 57 -17.92 24.33 -2.34
CA ASP A 57 -19.01 25.30 -2.47
C ASP A 57 -18.95 26.37 -1.37
N VAL A 58 -18.12 26.15 -0.35
CA VAL A 58 -17.91 27.12 0.71
C VAL A 58 -16.80 28.07 0.30
N HIS A 59 -17.13 29.32 0.13
CA HIS A 59 -16.15 30.41 0.08
C HIS A 59 -15.52 30.52 1.48
N SER A 60 -14.51 29.70 1.75
CA SER A 60 -13.77 29.79 3.00
C SER A 60 -12.96 31.07 2.95
N GLY A 61 -13.43 32.10 3.65
CA GLY A 61 -12.55 33.17 4.11
C GLY A 61 -11.37 32.52 4.82
N GLY A 62 -10.15 32.90 4.50
CA GLY A 62 -8.98 32.44 5.21
C GLY A 62 -9.17 32.62 6.71
N PHE A 63 -8.45 31.87 7.52
CA PHE A 63 -8.52 31.90 8.99
C PHE A 63 -8.42 33.32 9.58
N ASN A 64 -7.93 34.30 8.82
CA ASN A 64 -7.86 35.72 9.16
C ASN A 64 -8.87 36.60 8.41
N GLY A 65 -9.91 36.04 7.75
CA GLY A 65 -10.91 36.82 7.01
C GLY A 65 -10.42 37.34 5.66
N GLU A 66 -9.21 37.07 5.24
CA GLU A 66 -8.70 37.42 3.91
C GLU A 66 -9.20 36.41 2.88
N MET A 67 -10.16 36.80 2.08
CA MET A 67 -10.61 36.02 0.94
C MET A 67 -9.60 36.19 -0.21
N ASN A 68 -9.09 35.09 -0.75
CA ASN A 68 -8.24 35.11 -1.93
C ASN A 68 -9.05 35.64 -3.14
N LYS A 69 -8.83 36.88 -3.51
CA LYS A 69 -9.33 37.48 -4.74
C LYS A 69 -8.31 37.21 -5.84
N ASP A 70 -8.79 36.85 -7.02
CA ASP A 70 -7.96 36.85 -8.22
C ASP A 70 -7.68 38.30 -8.69
N ASP A 71 -6.85 38.45 -9.71
CA ASP A 71 -6.46 39.76 -10.24
C ASP A 71 -7.66 40.57 -10.79
N SER A 72 -8.83 39.94 -10.97
CA SER A 72 -10.08 40.62 -11.38
C SER A 72 -10.93 41.06 -10.15
N GLY A 73 -10.51 40.75 -8.95
CA GLY A 73 -11.25 40.98 -7.71
C GLY A 73 -12.35 39.95 -7.43
N ALA A 74 -12.51 38.93 -8.25
CA ALA A 74 -13.43 37.83 -8.04
C ALA A 74 -12.85 36.81 -7.06
N TYR A 75 -13.69 36.24 -6.22
CA TYR A 75 -13.27 35.20 -5.29
C TYR A 75 -12.92 33.93 -6.04
N SER A 76 -11.64 33.62 -6.15
CA SER A 76 -11.16 32.37 -6.73
C SER A 76 -11.29 31.26 -5.71
N SER A 77 -12.25 30.39 -5.90
CA SER A 77 -12.33 29.14 -5.16
C SER A 77 -11.27 28.17 -5.71
N LYS A 78 -10.05 28.18 -5.16
CA LYS A 78 -9.05 27.14 -5.45
C LYS A 78 -9.48 25.75 -4.97
N GLY A 79 -10.69 25.64 -4.41
CA GLY A 79 -11.17 24.45 -3.73
C GLY A 79 -10.50 24.26 -2.37
N LYS A 80 -10.78 23.16 -1.71
CA LYS A 80 -10.23 22.81 -0.38
C LYS A 80 -9.35 21.56 -0.47
N ILE A 81 -8.43 21.41 0.49
CA ILE A 81 -7.75 20.15 0.73
C ILE A 81 -8.80 19.15 1.26
N PRO A 82 -8.85 17.91 0.75
CA PRO A 82 -9.77 16.92 1.26
C PRO A 82 -9.53 16.66 2.75
N GLU A 83 -10.59 16.35 3.46
CA GLU A 83 -10.54 15.82 4.81
C GLU A 83 -9.89 14.41 4.80
N ASP A 84 -9.68 13.84 5.97
CA ASP A 84 -9.14 12.49 6.18
C ASP A 84 -10.20 11.37 6.03
N TRP A 85 -11.39 11.69 5.60
CA TRP A 85 -12.39 10.72 5.16
C TRP A 85 -12.75 10.93 3.68
N TRP A 86 -12.71 9.85 2.90
CA TRP A 86 -12.84 9.91 1.45
C TRP A 86 -13.96 9.02 0.96
N GLU A 87 -14.78 9.53 0.06
CA GLU A 87 -15.80 8.77 -0.63
C GLU A 87 -15.35 8.41 -2.04
N PHE A 88 -14.98 7.14 -2.22
CA PHE A 88 -14.76 6.55 -3.54
C PHE A 88 -15.54 5.26 -3.63
N ALA A 89 -16.38 5.14 -4.65
CA ALA A 89 -17.09 3.91 -4.89
C ALA A 89 -16.10 2.75 -5.08
N VAL A 90 -16.40 1.61 -4.48
CA VAL A 90 -15.65 0.38 -4.79
C VAL A 90 -15.73 0.10 -6.29
N SER A 91 -14.70 -0.52 -6.83
CA SER A 91 -14.72 -1.01 -8.21
C SER A 91 -15.87 -2.00 -8.36
N SER A 92 -17.06 -1.48 -8.71
CA SER A 92 -18.25 -2.31 -8.90
C SER A 92 -18.21 -2.99 -10.26
N ARG A 93 -18.82 -4.16 -10.36
CA ARG A 93 -18.98 -4.90 -11.64
C ARG A 93 -19.81 -4.14 -12.69
N PHE A 94 -20.43 -3.03 -12.29
CA PHE A 94 -21.23 -2.21 -13.19
C PHE A 94 -20.37 -1.09 -13.77
N LYS A 95 -20.29 -1.02 -15.10
CA LYS A 95 -19.50 -0.06 -15.91
C LYS A 95 -20.05 1.37 -15.83
N LEU A 96 -19.99 2.01 -14.67
CA LEU A 96 -20.53 3.37 -14.51
C LEU A 96 -19.50 4.50 -14.73
N ASP A 97 -18.20 4.15 -14.87
CA ASP A 97 -17.12 5.13 -14.92
C ASP A 97 -16.21 5.04 -16.15
N GLY A 98 -16.59 4.24 -17.16
CA GLY A 98 -15.83 4.10 -18.40
C GLY A 98 -14.47 3.40 -18.28
N VAL A 99 -14.12 2.89 -17.10
CA VAL A 99 -12.86 2.18 -16.86
C VAL A 99 -13.02 0.72 -17.24
N ASN A 100 -12.15 0.22 -18.13
CA ASN A 100 -12.06 -1.21 -18.43
C ASN A 100 -11.50 -1.94 -17.21
N ARG A 101 -12.41 -2.60 -16.49
CA ARG A 101 -12.06 -3.39 -15.31
C ARG A 101 -11.63 -4.79 -15.74
N VAL A 102 -10.62 -5.26 -15.06
CA VAL A 102 -10.25 -6.67 -15.08
C VAL A 102 -11.10 -7.38 -14.03
N GLU A 103 -11.52 -8.61 -14.27
CA GLU A 103 -12.26 -9.41 -13.27
C GLU A 103 -11.34 -9.83 -12.13
N TYR A 104 -10.96 -8.85 -11.28
CA TYR A 104 -10.16 -9.08 -10.09
C TYR A 104 -10.97 -8.68 -8.86
N ALA A 105 -11.21 -9.64 -7.97
CA ALA A 105 -12.22 -9.54 -6.90
C ALA A 105 -11.96 -8.38 -5.91
N THR A 106 -10.71 -7.98 -5.73
CA THR A 106 -10.28 -6.97 -4.75
C THR A 106 -9.72 -5.70 -5.39
N GLU A 107 -10.12 -5.40 -6.62
CA GLU A 107 -9.63 -4.22 -7.33
C GLU A 107 -10.01 -2.93 -6.60
N LYS A 108 -9.00 -2.11 -6.31
CA LYS A 108 -9.20 -0.79 -5.70
C LYS A 108 -9.54 0.27 -6.76
N PRO A 109 -10.32 1.32 -6.43
CA PRO A 109 -10.66 2.37 -7.38
C PRO A 109 -9.42 3.15 -7.86
N PHE A 110 -9.34 3.43 -9.15
CA PHE A 110 -8.26 4.25 -9.73
C PHE A 110 -8.14 5.62 -9.07
N LYS A 111 -9.27 6.28 -8.82
CA LYS A 111 -9.31 7.63 -8.19
C LYS A 111 -8.74 7.63 -6.76
N LEU A 112 -8.89 6.54 -6.01
CA LEU A 112 -8.30 6.40 -4.69
C LEU A 112 -6.78 6.40 -4.77
N LEU A 113 -6.21 5.52 -5.62
CA LEU A 113 -4.76 5.42 -5.81
C LEU A 113 -4.19 6.70 -6.45
N GLU A 114 -4.93 7.34 -7.36
CA GLU A 114 -4.54 8.61 -7.97
C GLU A 114 -4.38 9.71 -6.91
N ARG A 115 -5.32 9.83 -5.98
CA ARG A 115 -5.22 10.79 -4.87
C ARG A 115 -4.01 10.51 -3.99
N ILE A 116 -3.82 9.26 -3.57
CA ILE A 116 -2.69 8.84 -2.73
C ILE A 116 -1.36 9.19 -3.43
N ILE A 117 -1.18 8.76 -4.67
CA ILE A 117 0.08 8.95 -5.42
C ILE A 117 0.35 10.43 -5.70
N LYS A 118 -0.67 11.21 -6.05
CA LYS A 118 -0.53 12.67 -6.26
C LYS A 118 -0.16 13.39 -4.97
N ALA A 119 -0.77 13.00 -3.84
CA ALA A 119 -0.49 13.60 -2.54
C ALA A 119 0.95 13.35 -2.09
N SER A 120 1.44 12.13 -2.24
CA SER A 120 2.65 11.63 -1.57
C SER A 120 3.88 11.50 -2.48
N SER A 121 3.78 11.87 -3.76
CA SER A 121 4.91 11.74 -4.69
C SER A 121 4.92 12.80 -5.78
N ASN A 122 6.09 12.98 -6.41
CA ASN A 122 6.26 13.80 -7.60
C ASN A 122 6.59 12.94 -8.81
N GLU A 123 6.47 13.54 -10.01
CA GLU A 123 6.83 12.92 -11.27
C GLU A 123 8.29 12.44 -11.23
N GLY A 124 8.57 11.29 -11.84
CA GLY A 124 9.88 10.63 -11.82
C GLY A 124 10.20 9.84 -10.55
N MET A 125 9.45 10.02 -9.46
CA MET A 125 9.65 9.25 -8.23
C MET A 125 9.18 7.81 -8.35
N LEU A 126 9.70 6.96 -7.47
CA LEU A 126 9.37 5.55 -7.40
C LEU A 126 8.16 5.32 -6.47
N VAL A 127 7.17 4.59 -6.97
CA VAL A 127 6.02 4.08 -6.21
C VAL A 127 6.13 2.56 -6.17
N ALA A 128 6.09 1.97 -4.99
CA ALA A 128 6.18 0.52 -4.81
C ALA A 128 4.91 -0.02 -4.14
N ASP A 129 4.40 -1.13 -4.67
CA ASP A 129 3.29 -1.89 -4.10
C ASP A 129 3.68 -3.36 -4.05
N PHE A 130 3.92 -3.86 -2.84
CA PHE A 130 4.41 -5.23 -2.62
C PHE A 130 3.27 -6.26 -2.51
N PHE A 131 2.02 -5.81 -2.55
CA PHE A 131 0.81 -6.65 -2.55
C PHE A 131 -0.15 -6.14 -3.63
N GLY A 132 0.39 -5.93 -4.83
CA GLY A 132 -0.18 -5.07 -5.86
C GLY A 132 -1.46 -5.57 -6.53
N GLY A 133 -1.83 -6.84 -6.33
CA GLY A 133 -3.10 -7.40 -6.79
C GLY A 133 -3.36 -7.15 -8.27
N SER A 134 -4.42 -6.43 -8.58
CA SER A 134 -4.83 -6.13 -9.97
C SER A 134 -3.96 -5.08 -10.68
N GLY A 135 -2.90 -4.54 -10.04
CA GLY A 135 -1.96 -3.60 -10.65
C GLY A 135 -2.48 -2.17 -10.83
N VAL A 136 -3.50 -1.77 -10.08
CA VAL A 136 -4.02 -0.40 -10.15
C VAL A 136 -2.94 0.61 -9.76
N THR A 137 -2.20 0.34 -8.68
CA THR A 137 -1.12 1.21 -8.20
C THR A 137 -0.06 1.44 -9.27
N ALA A 138 0.46 0.38 -9.89
CA ALA A 138 1.46 0.46 -10.96
C ALA A 138 0.93 1.22 -12.18
N THR A 139 -0.32 0.95 -12.57
CA THR A 139 -0.94 1.62 -13.72
C THR A 139 -1.14 3.11 -13.47
N VAL A 140 -1.61 3.49 -12.29
CA VAL A 140 -1.79 4.90 -11.92
C VAL A 140 -0.45 5.61 -11.82
N ALA A 141 0.55 4.97 -11.18
CA ALA A 141 1.91 5.51 -11.09
C ALA A 141 2.49 5.80 -12.48
N SER A 142 2.42 4.83 -13.40
CA SER A 142 2.87 4.99 -14.79
C SER A 142 2.16 6.15 -15.49
N ARG A 143 0.82 6.22 -15.42
CA ARG A 143 0.03 7.31 -16.05
C ARG A 143 0.37 8.69 -15.52
N LEU A 144 0.78 8.76 -14.26
CA LEU A 144 1.18 10.01 -13.60
C LEU A 144 2.68 10.32 -13.77
N GLY A 145 3.42 9.58 -14.60
CA GLY A 145 4.85 9.79 -14.83
C GLY A 145 5.74 9.37 -13.67
N ARG A 146 5.29 8.46 -12.82
CA ARG A 146 6.09 7.85 -11.75
C ARG A 146 6.67 6.54 -12.22
N LYS A 147 7.86 6.19 -11.72
CA LYS A 147 8.39 4.84 -11.79
C LYS A 147 7.60 3.95 -10.84
N PHE A 148 7.54 2.65 -11.11
CA PHE A 148 6.80 1.74 -10.25
C PHE A 148 7.51 0.42 -10.05
N ILE A 149 7.24 -0.18 -8.88
CA ILE A 149 7.52 -1.58 -8.57
C ILE A 149 6.17 -2.20 -8.17
N HIS A 150 5.83 -3.31 -8.80
CA HIS A 150 4.67 -4.11 -8.47
C HIS A 150 5.15 -5.51 -8.11
N CYS A 151 4.82 -5.97 -6.91
CA CYS A 151 5.09 -7.33 -6.48
C CYS A 151 3.79 -8.02 -6.08
N ASP A 152 3.70 -9.29 -6.39
CA ASP A 152 2.64 -10.15 -5.92
C ASP A 152 3.08 -11.61 -6.00
N ILE A 153 2.55 -12.45 -5.13
CA ILE A 153 2.80 -13.90 -5.15
C ILE A 153 1.88 -14.62 -6.14
N GLY A 154 0.75 -14.02 -6.50
CA GLY A 154 -0.26 -14.61 -7.37
C GLY A 154 0.07 -14.43 -8.84
N ILE A 155 0.17 -15.54 -9.58
CA ILE A 155 0.39 -15.52 -11.04
C ILE A 155 -0.71 -14.69 -11.74
N ASN A 156 -1.96 -14.84 -11.33
CA ASN A 156 -3.09 -14.07 -11.89
C ASN A 156 -2.91 -12.55 -11.68
N SER A 157 -2.31 -12.12 -10.55
CA SER A 157 -1.98 -10.72 -10.30
C SER A 157 -0.96 -10.22 -11.32
N ILE A 158 0.13 -10.96 -11.51
CA ILE A 158 1.21 -10.61 -12.44
C ILE A 158 0.70 -10.55 -13.88
N GLU A 159 -0.08 -11.54 -14.32
CA GLU A 159 -0.66 -11.56 -15.67
C GLU A 159 -1.64 -10.41 -15.90
N THR A 160 -2.53 -10.17 -14.94
CA THR A 160 -3.50 -9.07 -14.97
C THR A 160 -2.79 -7.72 -15.06
N THR A 161 -1.77 -7.52 -14.21
CA THR A 161 -1.00 -6.28 -14.17
C THR A 161 -0.21 -6.07 -15.45
N ARG A 162 0.47 -7.11 -15.93
CA ARG A 162 1.21 -7.08 -17.20
C ARG A 162 0.32 -6.66 -18.37
N ASP A 163 -0.86 -7.26 -18.49
CA ASP A 163 -1.78 -6.97 -19.59
C ASP A 163 -2.38 -5.57 -19.48
N ARG A 164 -2.64 -5.12 -18.26
CA ARG A 164 -3.09 -3.75 -17.97
C ARG A 164 -2.04 -2.71 -18.33
N LEU A 165 -0.79 -2.92 -17.94
CA LEU A 165 0.33 -2.02 -18.25
C LEU A 165 0.61 -1.97 -19.76
N ARG A 166 0.57 -3.11 -20.45
CA ARG A 166 0.68 -3.16 -21.92
C ARG A 166 -0.42 -2.36 -22.61
N LYS A 167 -1.67 -2.51 -22.18
CA LYS A 167 -2.80 -1.73 -22.72
C LYS A 167 -2.66 -0.22 -22.42
N ALA A 168 -1.99 0.14 -21.34
CA ALA A 168 -1.70 1.52 -20.98
C ALA A 168 -0.47 2.10 -21.71
N GLY A 169 0.26 1.29 -22.49
CA GLY A 169 1.48 1.70 -23.19
C GLY A 169 2.66 1.94 -22.27
N ALA A 170 2.67 1.32 -21.08
CA ALA A 170 3.76 1.46 -20.13
C ALA A 170 4.96 0.58 -20.53
N GLU A 171 6.16 1.09 -20.30
CA GLU A 171 7.41 0.32 -20.40
C GLU A 171 7.72 -0.32 -19.05
N PHE A 172 7.98 -1.62 -19.01
CA PHE A 172 8.30 -2.35 -17.80
C PHE A 172 9.01 -3.67 -18.10
N GLU A 173 9.68 -4.21 -17.11
CA GLU A 173 10.24 -5.55 -17.09
C GLU A 173 9.50 -6.42 -16.09
N VAL A 174 9.43 -7.73 -16.39
CA VAL A 174 8.87 -8.72 -15.47
C VAL A 174 10.03 -9.58 -14.96
N MET A 175 10.18 -9.61 -13.65
CA MET A 175 11.23 -10.38 -12.98
C MET A 175 10.62 -11.42 -12.06
N GLU A 176 11.26 -12.57 -11.96
CA GLU A 176 10.89 -13.64 -11.04
C GLU A 176 11.96 -13.76 -9.95
N ILE A 177 11.53 -13.77 -8.68
CA ILE A 177 12.40 -14.09 -7.56
C ILE A 177 12.46 -15.61 -7.44
N LYS A 178 13.45 -16.22 -8.09
CA LYS A 178 13.59 -17.68 -8.15
C LYS A 178 13.77 -18.34 -6.79
N ASP A 179 14.48 -17.69 -5.89
CA ASP A 179 14.72 -18.21 -4.53
C ASP A 179 13.43 -18.30 -3.72
N GLY A 180 12.49 -17.38 -3.91
CA GLY A 180 11.19 -17.43 -3.24
C GLY A 180 10.37 -18.65 -3.63
N VAL A 181 10.38 -19.04 -4.90
CA VAL A 181 9.61 -20.20 -5.39
C VAL A 181 10.23 -21.51 -4.90
N SER A 182 11.57 -21.61 -4.85
CA SER A 182 12.26 -22.80 -4.31
C SER A 182 12.05 -22.94 -2.81
N LEU A 183 12.04 -21.84 -2.08
CA LEU A 183 11.76 -21.78 -0.66
C LEU A 183 10.37 -22.33 -0.33
N TYR A 184 9.35 -21.96 -1.09
CA TYR A 184 7.97 -22.42 -0.86
C TYR A 184 7.76 -23.90 -1.25
N ARG A 185 8.50 -24.41 -2.25
CA ARG A 185 8.37 -25.79 -2.73
C ARG A 185 9.19 -26.81 -1.96
N ASN A 186 10.17 -26.37 -1.17
CA ASN A 186 11.00 -27.24 -0.36
C ASN A 186 11.22 -26.68 1.05
N PRO A 187 10.29 -26.95 1.98
CA PRO A 187 10.35 -26.41 3.35
C PRO A 187 11.67 -26.73 4.07
N VAL A 188 12.23 -27.92 3.85
CA VAL A 188 13.48 -28.34 4.50
C VAL A 188 14.64 -27.46 4.05
N GLN A 189 14.83 -27.29 2.75
CA GLN A 189 15.89 -26.40 2.22
C GLN A 189 15.68 -24.93 2.64
N THR A 190 14.43 -24.51 2.80
CA THR A 190 14.09 -23.17 3.30
C THR A 190 14.57 -23.01 4.74
N MET A 191 14.28 -23.97 5.61
CA MET A 191 14.70 -23.94 6.99
C MET A 191 16.22 -23.99 7.11
N ASP A 192 16.91 -24.81 6.32
CA ASP A 192 18.36 -24.86 6.30
C ASP A 192 18.98 -23.52 5.85
N LYS A 193 18.39 -22.87 4.84
CA LYS A 193 18.84 -21.55 4.37
C LYS A 193 18.59 -20.48 5.41
N LEU A 194 17.42 -20.47 6.07
CA LEU A 194 17.13 -19.55 7.18
C LEU A 194 18.10 -19.72 8.33
N LYS A 195 18.38 -20.96 8.73
CA LYS A 195 19.38 -21.27 9.74
C LYS A 195 20.77 -20.74 9.36
N SER A 196 21.16 -20.88 8.10
CA SER A 196 22.45 -20.38 7.60
C SER A 196 22.60 -18.87 7.63
N LEU A 197 21.48 -18.12 7.65
CA LEU A 197 21.45 -16.65 7.73
C LEU A 197 21.63 -16.12 9.16
N ILE A 198 21.52 -16.99 10.16
CA ILE A 198 21.66 -16.61 11.57
C ILE A 198 23.11 -16.77 12.00
N PRO A 199 23.88 -15.68 12.21
CA PRO A 199 25.28 -15.78 12.58
C PRO A 199 25.46 -16.53 13.90
N GLY A 200 26.33 -17.54 13.91
CA GLY A 200 26.66 -18.29 15.13
C GLY A 200 25.65 -19.34 15.56
N LEU A 201 24.58 -19.56 14.78
CA LEU A 201 23.63 -20.62 15.07
C LEU A 201 24.33 -22.00 14.97
N ARG A 202 24.20 -22.79 16.03
CA ARG A 202 24.71 -24.17 16.11
C ARG A 202 23.54 -25.11 16.29
N ASN A 203 23.60 -26.27 15.63
CA ASN A 203 22.70 -27.39 15.94
C ASN A 203 23.08 -27.97 17.29
N GLU A 204 22.11 -28.07 18.17
CA GLU A 204 22.29 -28.64 19.51
C GLU A 204 21.36 -29.85 19.67
N ASP A 205 21.95 -31.04 19.68
CA ASP A 205 21.18 -32.29 19.84
C ASP A 205 20.55 -32.43 21.25
N ALA A 206 20.99 -31.61 22.20
CA ALA A 206 20.48 -31.56 23.55
C ALA A 206 19.22 -30.70 23.75
N LEU A 207 18.86 -29.91 22.74
CA LEU A 207 17.66 -29.07 22.78
C LEU A 207 16.41 -29.89 22.45
N ASP A 208 15.29 -29.49 23.06
CA ASP A 208 13.97 -30.00 22.70
C ASP A 208 13.69 -29.74 21.21
N LYS A 209 12.88 -30.60 20.59
CA LYS A 209 12.46 -30.47 19.16
C LYS A 209 11.73 -29.17 18.80
N PHE A 210 11.37 -28.39 19.81
CA PHE A 210 10.82 -27.06 19.66
C PHE A 210 11.86 -26.03 19.17
N TRP A 211 13.14 -26.26 19.50
CA TRP A 211 14.23 -25.34 19.21
C TRP A 211 15.01 -25.77 17.95
N GLU A 212 15.36 -24.82 17.10
CA GLU A 212 16.09 -25.07 15.84
C GLU A 212 17.62 -25.05 16.01
N GLY A 213 18.10 -24.64 17.17
CA GLY A 213 19.50 -24.56 17.52
C GLY A 213 19.76 -23.56 18.64
N SER A 214 21.02 -23.22 18.86
CA SER A 214 21.43 -22.21 19.85
C SER A 214 22.48 -21.25 19.32
N ILE A 215 22.52 -20.07 19.92
CA ILE A 215 23.60 -19.08 19.75
C ILE A 215 24.29 -18.93 21.10
N TYR A 216 25.60 -18.89 21.13
CA TYR A 216 26.38 -18.61 22.34
C TYR A 216 26.69 -17.12 22.40
N ASP A 217 26.16 -16.45 23.41
CA ASP A 217 26.53 -15.09 23.80
C ASP A 217 27.53 -15.13 24.96
N THR A 218 28.50 -14.22 24.95
CA THR A 218 29.53 -14.13 26.00
C THR A 218 28.96 -13.63 27.33
N LYS A 219 27.79 -13.04 27.33
CA LYS A 219 27.14 -12.44 28.47
C LYS A 219 26.07 -13.34 29.10
N ASP A 220 25.26 -13.94 28.25
CA ASP A 220 24.06 -14.68 28.66
C ASP A 220 24.20 -16.20 28.46
N GLY A 221 25.34 -16.67 27.94
CA GLY A 221 25.59 -18.08 27.70
C GLY A 221 24.83 -18.60 26.45
N MET A 222 24.23 -19.78 26.57
CA MET A 222 23.50 -20.43 25.51
C MET A 222 22.08 -19.88 25.39
N LEU A 223 21.78 -19.27 24.21
CA LEU A 223 20.46 -18.77 23.88
C LEU A 223 19.78 -19.66 22.85
N PRO A 224 18.70 -20.36 23.21
CA PRO A 224 17.97 -21.19 22.24
C PRO A 224 17.26 -20.35 21.18
N VAL A 225 17.27 -20.83 19.94
CA VAL A 225 16.68 -20.15 18.80
C VAL A 225 15.45 -20.91 18.31
N TYR A 226 14.32 -20.22 18.25
CA TYR A 226 13.09 -20.69 17.65
C TYR A 226 12.89 -20.04 16.28
N LEU A 227 12.60 -20.86 15.27
CA LEU A 227 12.11 -20.40 13.97
C LEU A 227 10.68 -20.94 13.79
N PRO A 228 9.71 -20.07 13.43
CA PRO A 228 8.35 -20.52 13.19
C PRO A 228 8.33 -21.52 12.05
N ASN A 229 7.61 -22.61 12.22
CA ASN A 229 7.43 -23.61 11.16
C ASN A 229 6.64 -22.97 10.01
N LEU A 230 7.21 -22.96 8.82
CA LEU A 230 6.62 -22.39 7.60
C LEU A 230 5.74 -23.41 6.84
N MET A 231 5.44 -24.55 7.45
CA MET A 231 4.55 -25.58 6.90
C MET A 231 3.09 -25.35 7.30
#